data_0fc1738f5f4b58d8728b30b8ed2ec583
#
_entry.id   0fc1738f5f4b58d8728b30b8ed2ec583
#
_cell.length_a   1.000
_cell.length_b   1.000
_cell.length_c   1.000
_cell.angle_alpha   90.00
_cell.angle_beta   90.00
_cell.angle_gamma   90.00
#
_symmetry.space_group_name_H-M   'P 1'
#
loop_
_entity.id
_entity.type
_entity.pdbx_description
1 polymer ?
#
loop_
_entity_poly.entity_id
_entity_poly.type
_entity_poly.pdbx_seq_one_letter_code
_entity_poly.pdbx_strand_id
1 'polypeptide(L)'
;MPRFSARLEATELKPLDSKSLRVRLRVRNTSDRLWPAGGPVFLAYQVLDGKAESLLAEGRRTALEADLPPGGEAEAILDIELPPEHGAYRVLVSPVEEPVAWFYQRGSECLALEVRVDSGGVRASQRRLTATARRAERVRRALARLLTAPFLTIARHRLLIVSMVRRDIHGRYRGSVAGLVWTVISPLLLMLTYFFVFALVLKVRFGPGPEAAGPVNFLLYFVCGMLPWLAFSEALARAPSVMLEHKTLVTRVLFPVEILPVNIACAGLASGFFALLVFLAGLLLFRHGIPVTALYLPLVLVPQVLLTIGLCWFLAALGVFLRDTGQFMSFLLTLWFFATPICYPESALPASSLAVFEKNPVYVMVRCYRAIFLDGTAPPWGMLGWLAAGGLAAYLLGFAWFYKSRKSFADVL
;
A
#
# COMPACT_ATOMS: atom_id res chain seq x y z
N MET A 1 -40.99 0.94 12.64
CA MET A 1 -39.82 0.48 13.45
C MET A 1 -39.13 -0.65 12.70
N PRO A 2 -37.83 -0.82 12.73
CA PRO A 2 -37.15 -1.87 11.97
C PRO A 2 -37.39 -3.25 12.62
N ARG A 3 -37.60 -4.28 11.80
CA ARG A 3 -37.83 -5.69 12.21
C ARG A 3 -36.75 -6.21 13.17
N PHE A 4 -35.49 -5.80 12.99
CA PHE A 4 -34.35 -6.18 13.81
C PHE A 4 -33.86 -4.98 14.62
N SER A 5 -34.47 -4.72 15.78
CA SER A 5 -34.06 -3.61 16.63
C SER A 5 -34.17 -4.00 18.10
N ALA A 6 -33.10 -3.78 18.83
CA ALA A 6 -32.98 -4.07 20.25
C ALA A 6 -32.06 -3.06 20.93
N ARG A 7 -32.32 -2.79 22.22
CA ARG A 7 -31.41 -2.06 23.09
C ARG A 7 -30.97 -2.95 24.23
N LEU A 8 -29.66 -3.02 24.42
CA LEU A 8 -29.02 -3.86 25.44
C LEU A 8 -28.21 -3.00 26.40
N GLU A 9 -28.28 -3.32 27.67
CA GLU A 9 -27.49 -2.68 28.71
C GLU A 9 -27.05 -3.73 29.75
N ALA A 10 -25.74 -3.80 30.02
CA ALA A 10 -25.27 -4.60 31.11
C ALA A 10 -25.50 -3.85 32.41
N THR A 11 -26.24 -4.47 33.32
CA THR A 11 -26.52 -3.96 34.67
C THR A 11 -25.46 -4.41 35.66
N GLU A 12 -24.87 -5.60 35.43
CA GLU A 12 -23.83 -6.15 36.30
C GLU A 12 -22.83 -6.97 35.46
N LEU A 13 -21.55 -6.84 35.78
CA LEU A 13 -20.45 -7.61 35.20
C LEU A 13 -19.68 -8.27 36.36
N LYS A 14 -19.79 -9.57 36.48
CA LYS A 14 -19.16 -10.32 37.59
C LYS A 14 -18.27 -11.44 37.03
N PRO A 15 -16.97 -11.42 37.26
CA PRO A 15 -16.12 -12.57 36.97
C PRO A 15 -16.59 -13.77 37.78
N LEU A 16 -16.77 -14.92 37.12
CA LEU A 16 -17.09 -16.19 37.78
C LEU A 16 -15.81 -16.95 38.15
N ASP A 17 -14.88 -16.97 37.21
CA ASP A 17 -13.57 -17.57 37.38
C ASP A 17 -12.53 -16.82 36.51
N SER A 18 -11.34 -17.40 36.34
CA SER A 18 -10.25 -16.80 35.51
C SER A 18 -10.57 -16.76 34.01
N LYS A 19 -11.65 -17.39 33.54
CA LYS A 19 -11.99 -17.57 32.11
C LYS A 19 -13.45 -17.35 31.78
N SER A 20 -14.28 -17.04 32.76
CA SER A 20 -15.70 -16.82 32.56
C SER A 20 -16.21 -15.54 33.24
N LEU A 21 -17.15 -14.89 32.56
CA LEU A 21 -17.74 -13.63 32.97
C LEU A 21 -19.28 -13.77 32.96
N ARG A 22 -19.93 -13.56 34.08
CA ARG A 22 -21.40 -13.46 34.18
C ARG A 22 -21.82 -12.02 33.88
N VAL A 23 -22.71 -11.86 32.92
CA VAL A 23 -23.28 -10.58 32.55
C VAL A 23 -24.78 -10.58 32.74
N ARG A 24 -25.26 -9.73 33.64
CA ARG A 24 -26.68 -9.45 33.75
C ARG A 24 -27.06 -8.34 32.79
N LEU A 25 -28.04 -8.59 31.95
CA LEU A 25 -28.46 -7.72 30.87
C LEU A 25 -29.89 -7.25 31.06
N ARG A 26 -30.15 -5.99 30.82
CA ARG A 26 -31.47 -5.47 30.51
C ARG A 26 -31.63 -5.40 29.03
N VAL A 27 -32.65 -6.07 28.50
CA VAL A 27 -32.94 -6.17 27.07
C VAL A 27 -34.27 -5.48 26.81
N ARG A 28 -34.30 -4.53 25.90
CA ARG A 28 -35.52 -3.85 25.44
C ARG A 28 -35.77 -4.18 23.98
N ASN A 29 -36.97 -4.68 23.69
CA ASN A 29 -37.43 -4.89 22.33
C ASN A 29 -37.85 -3.56 21.71
N THR A 30 -37.03 -3.03 20.77
CA THR A 30 -37.33 -1.81 20.05
C THR A 30 -37.81 -2.12 18.61
N SER A 31 -38.11 -3.39 18.31
CA SER A 31 -38.65 -3.81 17.02
C SER A 31 -40.19 -3.65 17.00
N ASP A 32 -40.77 -3.90 15.85
CA ASP A 32 -42.22 -3.81 15.60
C ASP A 32 -42.99 -5.11 15.86
N ARG A 33 -42.34 -6.13 16.41
CA ARG A 33 -42.92 -7.47 16.64
C ARG A 33 -42.65 -8.02 18.04
N LEU A 34 -43.54 -8.91 18.43
CA LEU A 34 -43.37 -9.71 19.64
C LEU A 34 -42.18 -10.68 19.47
N TRP A 35 -41.39 -10.84 20.52
CA TRP A 35 -40.41 -11.92 20.67
C TRP A 35 -40.97 -12.95 21.64
N PRO A 36 -41.40 -14.11 21.13
CA PRO A 36 -42.03 -15.13 22.00
C PRO A 36 -41.00 -15.81 22.88
N ALA A 37 -41.42 -16.20 24.10
CA ALA A 37 -40.59 -16.99 25.00
C ALA A 37 -40.22 -18.33 24.35
N GLY A 38 -38.95 -18.71 24.46
CA GLY A 38 -38.43 -19.92 23.79
C GLY A 38 -38.50 -19.91 22.27
N GLY A 39 -38.84 -18.76 21.64
CA GLY A 39 -39.06 -18.61 20.21
C GLY A 39 -37.76 -18.41 19.39
N PRO A 40 -37.85 -17.95 18.15
CA PRO A 40 -36.68 -17.86 17.26
C PRO A 40 -35.67 -16.79 17.64
N VAL A 41 -35.97 -15.93 18.63
CA VAL A 41 -35.06 -14.85 19.06
C VAL A 41 -34.38 -15.27 20.36
N PHE A 42 -33.07 -15.40 20.29
CA PHE A 42 -32.20 -15.76 21.43
C PHE A 42 -31.23 -14.62 21.71
N LEU A 43 -30.76 -14.52 22.94
CA LEU A 43 -29.61 -13.72 23.29
C LEU A 43 -28.33 -14.55 23.12
N ALA A 44 -27.35 -14.02 22.48
CA ALA A 44 -26.09 -14.71 22.27
C ALA A 44 -24.89 -13.74 22.21
N TYR A 45 -23.69 -14.27 22.27
CA TYR A 45 -22.46 -13.48 22.19
C TYR A 45 -21.48 -14.09 21.23
N GLN A 46 -20.58 -13.24 20.74
CA GLN A 46 -19.43 -13.62 19.92
C GLN A 46 -18.17 -13.07 20.58
N VAL A 47 -17.16 -13.93 20.72
CA VAL A 47 -15.84 -13.54 21.22
C VAL A 47 -14.92 -13.28 20.05
N LEU A 48 -14.35 -12.08 19.98
CA LEU A 48 -13.45 -11.63 18.96
C LEU A 48 -12.07 -11.36 19.57
N ASP A 49 -11.01 -11.59 18.79
CA ASP A 49 -9.69 -11.10 19.13
C ASP A 49 -9.70 -9.57 19.24
N GLY A 50 -9.18 -9.02 20.33
CA GLY A 50 -9.22 -7.57 20.58
C GLY A 50 -8.43 -6.73 19.58
N LYS A 51 -7.43 -7.33 18.89
CA LYS A 51 -6.60 -6.67 17.89
C LYS A 51 -7.04 -7.00 16.45
N ALA A 52 -7.20 -8.28 16.15
CA ALA A 52 -7.51 -8.76 14.82
C ALA A 52 -9.01 -8.70 14.47
N GLU A 53 -9.90 -8.65 15.48
CA GLU A 53 -11.35 -8.77 15.32
C GLU A 53 -11.79 -10.05 14.58
N SER A 54 -10.93 -11.06 14.55
CA SER A 54 -11.31 -12.38 14.07
C SER A 54 -12.23 -13.05 15.09
N LEU A 55 -13.25 -13.73 14.59
CA LEU A 55 -14.13 -14.52 15.42
C LEU A 55 -13.32 -15.68 16.02
N LEU A 56 -13.30 -15.78 17.34
CA LEU A 56 -12.64 -16.86 18.08
C LEU A 56 -13.64 -17.91 18.54
N ALA A 57 -14.79 -17.47 19.05
CA ALA A 57 -15.84 -18.35 19.52
C ALA A 57 -17.22 -17.70 19.41
N GLU A 58 -18.24 -18.52 19.22
CA GLU A 58 -19.66 -18.16 19.43
C GLU A 58 -20.19 -18.79 20.69
N GLY A 59 -20.87 -17.98 21.50
CA GLY A 59 -21.45 -18.43 22.74
C GLY A 59 -22.79 -19.15 22.57
N ARG A 60 -23.24 -19.77 23.65
CA ARG A 60 -24.53 -20.43 23.70
C ARG A 60 -25.68 -19.46 23.48
N ARG A 61 -26.81 -19.97 22.94
CA ARG A 61 -28.04 -19.21 22.75
C ARG A 61 -28.82 -19.29 24.06
N THR A 62 -29.18 -18.14 24.61
CA THR A 62 -30.02 -18.01 25.81
C THR A 62 -31.41 -17.59 25.37
N ALA A 63 -32.41 -18.41 25.65
CA ALA A 63 -33.78 -18.10 25.35
C ALA A 63 -34.33 -17.02 26.29
N LEU A 64 -35.34 -16.28 25.84
CA LEU A 64 -36.09 -15.37 26.67
C LEU A 64 -37.06 -16.20 27.57
N GLU A 65 -37.14 -15.84 28.84
CA GLU A 65 -38.00 -16.55 29.81
C GLU A 65 -39.50 -16.19 29.66
N ALA A 66 -39.79 -15.02 29.10
CA ALA A 66 -41.14 -14.54 28.87
C ALA A 66 -41.26 -13.85 27.51
N ASP A 67 -42.48 -13.73 27.00
CA ASP A 67 -42.84 -13.00 25.82
C ASP A 67 -42.42 -11.52 25.94
N LEU A 68 -41.70 -10.99 24.98
CA LEU A 68 -41.25 -9.62 25.00
C LEU A 68 -41.94 -8.79 23.90
N PRO A 69 -43.00 -8.06 24.22
CA PRO A 69 -43.73 -7.24 23.24
C PRO A 69 -42.89 -6.04 22.76
N PRO A 70 -43.26 -5.39 21.65
CA PRO A 70 -42.71 -4.14 21.25
C PRO A 70 -42.68 -3.11 22.38
N GLY A 71 -41.49 -2.51 22.65
CA GLY A 71 -41.29 -1.59 23.77
C GLY A 71 -41.05 -2.24 25.13
N GLY A 72 -41.32 -3.56 25.28
CA GLY A 72 -41.13 -4.31 26.53
C GLY A 72 -39.64 -4.45 26.91
N GLU A 73 -39.42 -4.69 28.20
CA GLU A 73 -38.09 -4.94 28.77
C GLU A 73 -38.05 -6.28 29.51
N ALA A 74 -36.94 -6.97 29.45
CA ALA A 74 -36.66 -8.20 30.19
C ALA A 74 -35.24 -8.19 30.75
N GLU A 75 -35.02 -8.90 31.83
CA GLU A 75 -33.69 -9.20 32.33
C GLU A 75 -33.23 -10.57 31.82
N ALA A 76 -31.95 -10.70 31.54
CA ALA A 76 -31.36 -11.97 31.13
C ALA A 76 -29.92 -12.08 31.69
N ILE A 77 -29.51 -13.31 31.92
CA ILE A 77 -28.16 -13.62 32.42
C ILE A 77 -27.43 -14.40 31.32
N LEU A 78 -26.25 -13.93 30.96
CA LEU A 78 -25.34 -14.61 30.03
C LEU A 78 -24.06 -14.98 30.76
N ASP A 79 -23.71 -16.25 30.72
CA ASP A 79 -22.37 -16.72 31.12
C ASP A 79 -21.49 -16.81 29.91
N ILE A 80 -20.48 -15.95 29.85
CA ILE A 80 -19.56 -15.76 28.72
C ILE A 80 -18.31 -16.55 29.00
N GLU A 81 -18.02 -17.54 28.16
CA GLU A 81 -16.78 -18.30 28.17
C GLU A 81 -15.73 -17.61 27.32
N LEU A 82 -14.54 -17.38 27.88
CA LEU A 82 -13.42 -16.71 27.22
C LEU A 82 -12.34 -17.72 26.81
N PRO A 83 -11.57 -17.47 25.77
CA PRO A 83 -10.44 -18.30 25.41
C PRO A 83 -9.43 -18.44 26.55
N PRO A 84 -8.74 -19.60 26.66
CA PRO A 84 -7.82 -19.89 27.77
C PRO A 84 -6.53 -19.03 27.77
N GLU A 85 -6.25 -18.35 26.69
CA GLU A 85 -5.03 -17.54 26.53
C GLU A 85 -5.16 -16.17 27.18
N HIS A 86 -4.07 -15.67 27.77
CA HIS A 86 -4.04 -14.29 28.25
C HIS A 86 -4.09 -13.32 27.08
N GLY A 87 -4.99 -12.35 27.13
CA GLY A 87 -5.15 -11.42 26.02
C GLY A 87 -6.25 -10.39 26.22
N ALA A 88 -6.39 -9.54 25.23
CA ALA A 88 -7.51 -8.61 25.13
C ALA A 88 -8.55 -9.18 24.14
N TYR A 89 -9.77 -9.28 24.58
CA TYR A 89 -10.89 -9.80 23.82
C TYR A 89 -12.00 -8.77 23.72
N ARG A 90 -12.77 -8.86 22.65
CA ARG A 90 -13.99 -8.09 22.49
C ARG A 90 -15.17 -9.05 22.39
N VAL A 91 -16.11 -8.93 23.30
CA VAL A 91 -17.34 -9.72 23.29
C VAL A 91 -18.48 -8.86 22.78
N LEU A 92 -19.12 -9.29 21.68
CA LEU A 92 -20.32 -8.66 21.15
C LEU A 92 -21.55 -9.43 21.61
N VAL A 93 -22.43 -8.78 22.37
CA VAL A 93 -23.70 -9.35 22.81
C VAL A 93 -24.83 -8.74 22.00
N SER A 94 -25.67 -9.57 21.41
CA SER A 94 -26.78 -9.14 20.55
C SER A 94 -27.86 -10.20 20.52
N PRO A 95 -29.14 -9.85 20.29
CA PRO A 95 -30.13 -10.83 19.89
C PRO A 95 -29.76 -11.44 18.54
N VAL A 96 -30.11 -12.72 18.36
CA VAL A 96 -30.00 -13.48 17.12
C VAL A 96 -31.35 -14.13 16.83
N GLU A 97 -31.82 -14.02 15.61
CA GLU A 97 -33.00 -14.75 15.13
C GLU A 97 -32.51 -15.92 14.26
N GLU A 98 -32.75 -17.12 14.74
CA GLU A 98 -32.39 -18.33 14.02
C GLU A 98 -33.54 -18.80 13.11
N PRO A 99 -33.19 -19.24 11.84
CA PRO A 99 -31.85 -19.32 11.23
C PRO A 99 -31.46 -18.07 10.47
N VAL A 100 -32.01 -16.90 10.78
CA VAL A 100 -31.98 -15.71 9.87
C VAL A 100 -30.73 -14.87 10.03
N ALA A 101 -30.49 -14.22 11.16
CA ALA A 101 -29.34 -13.31 11.34
C ALA A 101 -29.18 -12.77 12.76
N TRP A 102 -27.99 -12.29 13.06
CA TRP A 102 -27.72 -11.44 14.21
C TRP A 102 -28.31 -10.04 14.01
N PHE A 103 -28.99 -9.48 15.03
CA PHE A 103 -29.61 -8.16 14.94
C PHE A 103 -28.60 -7.06 14.63
N TYR A 104 -27.40 -7.14 15.19
CA TYR A 104 -26.37 -6.16 14.93
C TYR A 104 -25.87 -6.16 13.48
N GLN A 105 -25.99 -7.28 12.76
CA GLN A 105 -25.66 -7.35 11.32
C GLN A 105 -26.71 -6.63 10.47
N ARG A 106 -27.93 -6.52 10.97
CA ARG A 106 -29.06 -5.84 10.33
C ARG A 106 -29.23 -4.37 10.77
N GLY A 107 -28.22 -3.81 11.48
CA GLY A 107 -28.19 -2.39 11.83
C GLY A 107 -28.64 -2.04 13.25
N SER A 108 -29.02 -3.02 14.06
CA SER A 108 -29.31 -2.81 15.49
C SER A 108 -28.07 -2.41 16.27
N GLU A 109 -28.27 -1.77 17.40
CA GLU A 109 -27.23 -1.60 18.41
C GLU A 109 -26.80 -2.96 18.96
N CYS A 110 -25.57 -3.07 19.40
CA CYS A 110 -25.09 -4.20 20.18
C CYS A 110 -24.31 -3.72 21.40
N LEU A 111 -24.29 -4.55 22.43
CA LEU A 111 -23.42 -4.32 23.55
C LEU A 111 -22.05 -4.93 23.26
N ALA A 112 -21.00 -4.11 23.34
CA ALA A 112 -19.63 -4.57 23.27
C ALA A 112 -19.00 -4.52 24.66
N LEU A 113 -18.40 -5.63 25.06
CA LEU A 113 -17.60 -5.72 26.27
C LEU A 113 -16.13 -5.81 25.85
N GLU A 114 -15.31 -4.90 26.33
CA GLU A 114 -13.86 -5.01 26.21
C GLU A 114 -13.36 -5.79 27.43
N VAL A 115 -12.85 -6.98 27.19
CA VAL A 115 -12.45 -7.93 28.23
C VAL A 115 -10.95 -8.16 28.13
N ARG A 116 -10.28 -8.03 29.26
CA ARG A 116 -8.86 -8.36 29.40
C ARG A 116 -8.72 -9.51 30.39
N VAL A 117 -8.07 -10.58 29.94
CA VAL A 117 -7.70 -11.74 30.73
C VAL A 117 -6.22 -11.65 31.03
N ASP A 118 -5.86 -11.50 32.29
CA ASP A 118 -4.48 -11.48 32.77
C ASP A 118 -4.32 -12.43 33.98
N SER A 119 -3.11 -12.53 34.52
CA SER A 119 -2.84 -13.35 35.71
C SER A 119 -3.59 -12.90 36.96
N GLY A 120 -4.13 -11.70 36.98
CA GLY A 120 -4.95 -11.14 38.05
C GLY A 120 -6.48 -11.38 37.91
N GLY A 121 -6.89 -12.06 36.82
CA GLY A 121 -8.30 -12.37 36.54
C GLY A 121 -8.88 -11.65 35.33
N VAL A 122 -10.20 -11.62 35.25
CA VAL A 122 -10.95 -11.01 34.13
C VAL A 122 -11.40 -9.61 34.51
N ARG A 123 -10.99 -8.62 33.66
CA ARG A 123 -11.51 -7.25 33.75
C ARG A 123 -12.33 -6.95 32.52
N ALA A 124 -13.54 -6.44 32.72
CA ALA A 124 -14.44 -6.10 31.63
C ALA A 124 -14.96 -4.68 31.78
N SER A 125 -15.05 -3.98 30.63
CA SER A 125 -15.71 -2.69 30.52
C SER A 125 -16.76 -2.73 29.42
N GLN A 126 -17.89 -2.07 29.63
CA GLN A 126 -18.99 -2.06 28.68
C GLN A 126 -18.95 -0.81 27.78
N ARG A 127 -19.32 -1.01 26.51
CA ARG A 127 -19.51 0.06 25.53
C ARG A 127 -20.67 -0.25 24.61
N ARG A 128 -21.63 0.65 24.51
CA ARG A 128 -22.68 0.53 23.49
C ARG A 128 -22.13 0.92 22.13
N LEU A 129 -22.31 0.07 21.14
CA LEU A 129 -21.90 0.31 19.77
C LEU A 129 -23.11 0.46 18.86
N THR A 130 -23.39 1.69 18.43
CA THR A 130 -24.35 1.94 17.36
C THR A 130 -23.82 1.43 16.01
N ALA A 131 -24.70 1.15 15.06
CA ALA A 131 -24.32 0.71 13.72
C ALA A 131 -23.38 1.73 13.04
N THR A 132 -23.63 3.02 13.23
CA THR A 132 -22.80 4.13 12.70
C THR A 132 -21.43 4.16 13.35
N ALA A 133 -21.35 4.03 14.68
CA ALA A 133 -20.08 4.02 15.41
C ALA A 133 -19.22 2.80 15.00
N ARG A 134 -19.82 1.63 14.81
CA ARG A 134 -19.12 0.43 14.32
C ARG A 134 -18.60 0.61 12.89
N ARG A 135 -19.41 1.23 12.02
CA ARG A 135 -18.98 1.53 10.65
C ARG A 135 -17.81 2.52 10.65
N ALA A 136 -17.90 3.58 11.44
CA ALA A 136 -16.83 4.57 11.58
C ALA A 136 -15.55 3.93 12.15
N GLU A 137 -15.67 3.07 13.16
CA GLU A 137 -14.51 2.37 13.75
C GLU A 137 -13.87 1.39 12.77
N ARG A 138 -14.66 0.64 11.98
CA ARG A 138 -14.13 -0.21 10.88
C ARG A 138 -13.41 0.60 9.83
N VAL A 139 -13.99 1.72 9.39
CA VAL A 139 -13.36 2.61 8.41
C VAL A 139 -12.06 3.19 8.96
N ARG A 140 -12.08 3.69 10.20
CA ARG A 140 -10.87 4.23 10.86
C ARG A 140 -9.75 3.19 10.95
N ARG A 141 -10.08 1.94 11.34
CA ARG A 141 -9.09 0.86 11.42
C ARG A 141 -8.61 0.43 10.04
N ALA A 142 -9.50 0.37 9.06
CA ALA A 142 -9.13 0.08 7.68
C ALA A 142 -8.17 1.14 7.13
N LEU A 143 -8.44 2.42 7.38
CA LEU A 143 -7.55 3.54 7.03
C LEU A 143 -6.22 3.44 7.79
N ALA A 144 -6.23 3.20 9.09
CA ALA A 144 -5.01 3.04 9.86
C ALA A 144 -4.15 1.87 9.35
N ARG A 145 -4.77 0.72 9.04
CA ARG A 145 -4.08 -0.42 8.42
C ARG A 145 -3.54 -0.05 7.04
N LEU A 146 -4.32 0.63 6.21
CA LEU A 146 -3.89 1.07 4.89
C LEU A 146 -2.66 1.98 4.97
N LEU A 147 -2.64 2.91 5.92
CA LEU A 147 -1.54 3.84 6.10
C LEU A 147 -0.28 3.18 6.68
N THR A 148 -0.42 2.21 7.57
CA THR A 148 0.72 1.64 8.30
C THR A 148 1.22 0.31 7.74
N ALA A 149 0.33 -0.54 7.21
CA ALA A 149 0.69 -1.89 6.78
C ALA A 149 1.78 -1.94 5.70
N PRO A 150 1.77 -1.11 4.64
CA PRO A 150 2.79 -1.19 3.60
C PRO A 150 4.18 -0.86 4.16
N PHE A 151 4.30 0.15 5.03
CA PHE A 151 5.57 0.51 5.65
C PHE A 151 6.06 -0.57 6.62
N LEU A 152 5.16 -1.11 7.45
CA LEU A 152 5.48 -2.20 8.39
C LEU A 152 5.89 -3.48 7.65
N THR A 153 5.24 -3.80 6.52
CA THR A 153 5.60 -4.97 5.71
C THR A 153 7.02 -4.84 5.18
N ILE A 154 7.39 -3.70 4.60
CA ILE A 154 8.74 -3.46 4.11
C ILE A 154 9.76 -3.49 5.25
N ALA A 155 9.48 -2.81 6.37
CA ALA A 155 10.38 -2.78 7.52
C ALA A 155 10.61 -4.17 8.13
N ARG A 156 9.54 -4.96 8.27
CA ARG A 156 9.59 -6.34 8.81
C ARG A 156 10.41 -7.28 7.92
N HIS A 157 10.30 -7.14 6.61
CA HIS A 157 10.95 -8.03 5.65
C HIS A 157 12.19 -7.42 4.97
N ARG A 158 12.76 -6.36 5.54
CA ARG A 158 13.90 -5.62 4.95
C ARG A 158 15.09 -6.53 4.57
N LEU A 159 15.44 -7.48 5.43
CA LEU A 159 16.57 -8.39 5.16
C LEU A 159 16.28 -9.32 3.98
N LEU A 160 15.04 -9.79 3.87
CA LEU A 160 14.61 -10.62 2.76
C LEU A 160 14.62 -9.82 1.45
N ILE A 161 14.15 -8.58 1.46
CA ILE A 161 14.20 -7.68 0.30
C ILE A 161 15.64 -7.47 -0.14
N VAL A 162 16.55 -7.12 0.76
CA VAL A 162 17.97 -6.92 0.43
C VAL A 162 18.59 -8.17 -0.17
N SER A 163 18.32 -9.35 0.41
CA SER A 163 18.84 -10.63 -0.11
C SER A 163 18.31 -10.95 -1.51
N MET A 164 17.02 -10.65 -1.76
CA MET A 164 16.40 -10.85 -3.08
C MET A 164 16.93 -9.88 -4.12
N VAL A 165 17.07 -8.58 -3.79
CA VAL A 165 17.67 -7.57 -4.67
C VAL A 165 19.09 -7.96 -5.05
N ARG A 166 19.90 -8.37 -4.06
CA ARG A 166 21.27 -8.82 -4.30
C ARG A 166 21.29 -10.03 -5.24
N ARG A 167 20.41 -11.00 -5.02
CA ARG A 167 20.27 -12.18 -5.91
C ARG A 167 19.84 -11.81 -7.31
N ASP A 168 18.89 -10.86 -7.46
CA ASP A 168 18.40 -10.39 -8.75
C ASP A 168 19.52 -9.71 -9.55
N ILE A 169 20.27 -8.79 -8.93
CA ILE A 169 21.40 -8.10 -9.57
C ILE A 169 22.49 -9.09 -10.01
N HIS A 170 22.88 -10.03 -9.14
CA HIS A 170 23.88 -11.04 -9.49
C HIS A 170 23.36 -12.05 -10.53
N GLY A 171 22.06 -12.35 -10.48
CA GLY A 171 21.42 -13.31 -11.38
C GLY A 171 21.35 -12.81 -12.83
N ARG A 172 21.19 -11.49 -13.04
CA ARG A 172 21.07 -10.90 -14.40
C ARG A 172 22.27 -11.15 -15.28
N TYR A 173 23.45 -11.22 -14.71
CA TYR A 173 24.71 -11.31 -15.45
C TYR A 173 25.45 -12.60 -15.17
N ARG A 174 24.79 -13.60 -14.59
CA ARG A 174 25.38 -14.91 -14.26
C ARG A 174 25.70 -15.66 -15.57
N GLY A 175 26.98 -16.01 -15.72
CA GLY A 175 27.46 -16.66 -16.96
C GLY A 175 27.92 -15.68 -18.06
N SER A 176 27.82 -14.38 -17.84
CA SER A 176 28.36 -13.40 -18.79
C SER A 176 29.84 -13.14 -18.50
N VAL A 177 30.64 -13.00 -19.57
CA VAL A 177 32.09 -12.71 -19.49
C VAL A 177 32.38 -11.39 -18.75
N ALA A 178 31.58 -10.35 -18.98
CA ALA A 178 31.73 -9.06 -18.33
C ALA A 178 31.01 -8.97 -16.97
N GLY A 179 30.18 -9.94 -16.61
CA GLY A 179 29.52 -10.01 -15.30
C GLY A 179 28.79 -8.73 -14.91
N LEU A 180 29.03 -8.25 -13.69
CA LEU A 180 28.41 -7.03 -13.15
C LEU A 180 28.79 -5.74 -13.90
N VAL A 181 29.86 -5.74 -14.72
CA VAL A 181 30.26 -4.56 -15.50
C VAL A 181 29.16 -4.16 -16.49
N TRP A 182 28.34 -5.13 -16.94
CA TRP A 182 27.16 -4.83 -17.79
C TRP A 182 26.14 -3.89 -17.13
N THR A 183 26.08 -3.85 -15.81
CA THR A 183 25.21 -2.90 -15.07
C THR A 183 25.58 -1.44 -15.39
N VAL A 184 26.85 -1.18 -15.72
CA VAL A 184 27.36 0.13 -16.10
C VAL A 184 27.41 0.29 -17.63
N ILE A 185 27.87 -0.73 -18.34
CA ILE A 185 28.03 -0.67 -19.81
C ILE A 185 26.67 -0.47 -20.49
N SER A 186 25.62 -1.19 -20.12
CA SER A 186 24.32 -1.11 -20.80
C SER A 186 23.70 0.30 -20.77
N PRO A 187 23.61 0.99 -19.61
CA PRO A 187 23.19 2.39 -19.59
C PRO A 187 24.10 3.31 -20.40
N LEU A 188 25.43 3.10 -20.36
CA LEU A 188 26.38 3.92 -21.12
C LEU A 188 26.20 3.77 -22.63
N LEU A 189 26.02 2.54 -23.12
CA LEU A 189 25.77 2.29 -24.55
C LEU A 189 24.46 2.96 -24.99
N LEU A 190 23.41 2.84 -24.18
CA LEU A 190 22.14 3.51 -24.45
C LEU A 190 22.32 5.05 -24.49
N MET A 191 23.01 5.62 -23.51
CA MET A 191 23.33 7.05 -23.46
C MET A 191 24.16 7.48 -24.67
N LEU A 192 25.16 6.69 -25.07
CA LEU A 192 25.99 6.95 -26.23
C LEU A 192 25.17 6.94 -27.54
N THR A 193 24.24 5.99 -27.68
CA THR A 193 23.33 5.91 -28.83
C THR A 193 22.47 7.17 -28.95
N TYR A 194 21.85 7.59 -27.85
CA TYR A 194 21.04 8.82 -27.85
C TYR A 194 21.92 10.08 -28.07
N PHE A 195 23.11 10.12 -27.47
CA PHE A 195 24.05 11.19 -27.70
C PHE A 195 24.42 11.29 -29.19
N PHE A 196 24.73 10.16 -29.82
CA PHE A 196 25.03 10.12 -31.26
C PHE A 196 23.87 10.70 -32.08
N VAL A 197 22.65 10.22 -31.86
CA VAL A 197 21.48 10.67 -32.63
C VAL A 197 21.15 12.14 -32.38
N PHE A 198 21.02 12.56 -31.15
CA PHE A 198 20.50 13.89 -30.83
C PHE A 198 21.55 15.00 -30.84
N ALA A 199 22.80 14.71 -30.42
CA ALA A 199 23.85 15.69 -30.38
C ALA A 199 24.57 15.81 -31.71
N LEU A 200 24.92 14.68 -32.35
CA LEU A 200 25.75 14.69 -33.56
C LEU A 200 24.92 14.74 -34.84
N VAL A 201 23.83 13.97 -34.94
CA VAL A 201 23.00 13.90 -36.14
C VAL A 201 21.98 15.05 -36.15
N LEU A 202 21.13 15.15 -35.13
CA LEU A 202 20.07 16.15 -35.07
C LEU A 202 20.52 17.52 -34.57
N LYS A 203 21.72 17.62 -33.97
CA LYS A 203 22.32 18.85 -33.45
C LYS A 203 21.37 19.67 -32.58
N VAL A 204 20.61 18.99 -31.72
CA VAL A 204 19.65 19.59 -30.79
C VAL A 204 20.39 20.48 -29.79
N ARG A 205 19.93 21.73 -29.59
CA ARG A 205 20.54 22.70 -28.68
C ARG A 205 19.69 22.82 -27.40
N PHE A 206 20.37 22.86 -26.26
CA PHE A 206 19.77 22.99 -24.94
C PHE A 206 20.19 24.30 -24.27
N GLY A 207 19.31 25.29 -24.28
CA GLY A 207 19.49 26.59 -23.65
C GLY A 207 19.80 27.74 -24.63
N PRO A 208 19.56 28.99 -24.20
CA PRO A 208 19.90 30.18 -24.95
C PRO A 208 21.39 30.47 -24.80
N GLY A 209 22.11 30.63 -25.93
CA GLY A 209 23.49 31.07 -25.99
C GLY A 209 24.47 30.08 -26.62
N PRO A 210 25.62 30.54 -27.06
CA PRO A 210 26.62 29.71 -27.72
C PRO A 210 27.26 28.65 -26.82
N GLU A 211 27.35 28.89 -25.50
CA GLU A 211 27.90 27.94 -24.54
C GLU A 211 26.93 26.75 -24.26
N ALA A 212 25.63 26.96 -24.41
CA ALA A 212 24.62 25.93 -24.27
C ALA A 212 24.58 24.91 -25.43
N ALA A 213 25.27 25.22 -26.54
CA ALA A 213 25.29 24.43 -27.76
C ALA A 213 26.37 23.32 -27.77
N GLY A 214 27.16 23.19 -26.70
CA GLY A 214 28.26 22.21 -26.67
C GLY A 214 27.76 20.77 -26.48
N PRO A 215 28.42 19.78 -27.13
CA PRO A 215 28.00 18.35 -27.00
C PRO A 215 28.07 17.84 -25.57
N VAL A 216 28.97 18.35 -24.74
CA VAL A 216 29.10 17.99 -23.32
C VAL A 216 27.87 18.46 -22.51
N ASN A 217 27.38 19.68 -22.73
CA ASN A 217 26.22 20.21 -22.07
C ASN A 217 24.95 19.40 -22.44
N PHE A 218 24.81 19.01 -23.71
CA PHE A 218 23.79 18.10 -24.15
C PHE A 218 23.87 16.77 -23.40
N LEU A 219 25.06 16.16 -23.36
CA LEU A 219 25.26 14.86 -22.68
C LEU A 219 24.85 14.93 -21.22
N LEU A 220 25.33 15.94 -20.50
CA LEU A 220 24.97 16.10 -19.07
C LEU A 220 23.46 16.33 -18.85
N TYR A 221 22.83 17.14 -19.70
CA TYR A 221 21.40 17.42 -19.65
C TYR A 221 20.55 16.17 -19.91
N PHE A 222 20.92 15.41 -20.95
CA PHE A 222 20.27 14.17 -21.34
C PHE A 222 20.43 13.10 -20.26
N VAL A 223 21.67 12.84 -19.82
CA VAL A 223 21.97 11.83 -18.81
C VAL A 223 21.28 12.15 -17.50
N CYS A 224 21.28 13.41 -17.07
CA CYS A 224 20.57 13.85 -15.88
C CYS A 224 19.06 13.51 -15.94
N GLY A 225 18.42 13.74 -17.09
CA GLY A 225 17.01 13.37 -17.28
C GLY A 225 16.76 11.86 -17.35
N MET A 226 17.77 11.11 -17.82
CA MET A 226 17.69 9.64 -17.87
C MET A 226 17.78 8.96 -16.51
N LEU A 227 18.41 9.58 -15.51
CA LEU A 227 18.59 8.97 -14.17
C LEU A 227 17.27 8.52 -13.51
N PRO A 228 16.29 9.43 -13.30
CA PRO A 228 15.02 9.01 -12.72
C PRO A 228 14.24 8.07 -13.63
N TRP A 229 14.35 8.23 -14.95
CA TRP A 229 13.66 7.41 -15.93
C TRP A 229 14.13 5.96 -15.91
N LEU A 230 15.44 5.70 -15.90
CA LEU A 230 16.00 4.34 -15.91
C LEU A 230 15.50 3.53 -14.70
N ALA A 231 15.61 4.10 -13.51
CA ALA A 231 15.15 3.45 -12.29
C ALA A 231 13.65 3.14 -12.32
N PHE A 232 12.85 4.09 -12.80
CA PHE A 232 11.40 4.00 -12.87
C PHE A 232 10.92 3.01 -13.95
N SER A 233 11.42 3.19 -15.19
CA SER A 233 10.96 2.39 -16.34
C SER A 233 11.35 0.91 -16.22
N GLU A 234 12.56 0.61 -15.73
CA GLU A 234 13.00 -0.77 -15.51
C GLU A 234 12.09 -1.50 -14.53
N ALA A 235 11.72 -0.84 -13.42
CA ALA A 235 10.83 -1.43 -12.43
C ALA A 235 9.44 -1.70 -13.01
N LEU A 236 8.85 -0.71 -13.71
CA LEU A 236 7.51 -0.84 -14.27
C LEU A 236 7.43 -1.85 -15.42
N ALA A 237 8.47 -1.96 -16.24
CA ALA A 237 8.51 -2.94 -17.33
C ALA A 237 8.44 -4.38 -16.82
N ARG A 238 9.07 -4.66 -15.67
CA ARG A 238 9.15 -6.02 -15.08
C ARG A 238 8.01 -6.31 -14.12
N ALA A 239 7.35 -5.30 -13.58
CA ALA A 239 6.32 -5.48 -12.57
C ALA A 239 5.17 -6.40 -12.98
N PRO A 240 4.62 -6.36 -14.21
CA PRO A 240 3.51 -7.23 -14.60
C PRO A 240 3.84 -8.73 -14.59
N SER A 241 5.10 -9.10 -14.89
CA SER A 241 5.53 -10.50 -15.00
C SER A 241 5.99 -11.13 -13.67
N VAL A 242 6.28 -10.28 -12.66
CA VAL A 242 6.97 -10.72 -11.43
C VAL A 242 6.25 -11.83 -10.68
N MET A 243 4.92 -11.83 -10.66
CA MET A 243 4.13 -12.86 -9.97
C MET A 243 4.17 -14.19 -10.73
N LEU A 244 4.16 -14.14 -12.06
CA LEU A 244 4.27 -15.30 -12.95
C LEU A 244 5.66 -15.94 -12.88
N GLU A 245 6.71 -15.12 -12.89
CA GLU A 245 8.10 -15.56 -12.76
C GLU A 245 8.37 -16.28 -11.42
N HIS A 246 7.64 -15.89 -10.37
CA HIS A 246 7.80 -16.42 -9.02
C HIS A 246 6.60 -17.27 -8.57
N LYS A 247 5.88 -17.90 -9.49
CA LYS A 247 4.68 -18.72 -9.23
C LYS A 247 4.85 -19.69 -8.05
N THR A 248 5.98 -20.41 -7.98
CA THR A 248 6.27 -21.35 -6.90
C THR A 248 6.37 -20.70 -5.50
N LEU A 249 6.73 -19.43 -5.43
CA LEU A 249 6.76 -18.67 -4.16
C LEU A 249 5.36 -18.15 -3.81
N VAL A 250 4.58 -17.77 -4.82
CA VAL A 250 3.23 -17.23 -4.65
C VAL A 250 2.26 -18.30 -4.12
N THR A 251 2.43 -19.53 -4.56
CA THR A 251 1.59 -20.68 -4.12
C THR A 251 1.96 -21.22 -2.74
N ARG A 252 3.10 -20.82 -2.16
CA ARG A 252 3.50 -21.22 -0.80
C ARG A 252 2.81 -20.36 0.26
N VAL A 253 2.16 -21.00 1.22
CA VAL A 253 1.33 -20.34 2.26
C VAL A 253 2.10 -19.35 3.15
N LEU A 254 3.39 -19.54 3.35
CA LEU A 254 4.18 -18.74 4.31
C LEU A 254 5.03 -17.63 3.67
N PHE A 255 4.95 -17.43 2.35
CA PHE A 255 5.78 -16.42 1.69
C PHE A 255 5.04 -15.06 1.61
N PRO A 256 5.64 -13.95 2.06
CA PRO A 256 5.04 -12.63 1.96
C PRO A 256 5.15 -12.10 0.52
N VAL A 257 4.16 -12.44 -0.31
CA VAL A 257 4.13 -12.14 -1.75
C VAL A 257 4.23 -10.63 -2.05
N GLU A 258 3.87 -9.80 -1.12
CA GLU A 258 3.91 -8.32 -1.23
C GLU A 258 5.31 -7.77 -1.44
N ILE A 259 6.34 -8.54 -1.08
CA ILE A 259 7.73 -8.10 -1.25
C ILE A 259 8.25 -8.28 -2.68
N LEU A 260 7.62 -9.10 -3.52
CA LEU A 260 8.07 -9.34 -4.90
C LEU A 260 8.07 -8.06 -5.75
N PRO A 261 6.98 -7.27 -5.79
CA PRO A 261 6.99 -5.98 -6.50
C PRO A 261 7.97 -4.96 -5.90
N VAL A 262 8.13 -4.97 -4.56
CA VAL A 262 9.11 -4.12 -3.88
C VAL A 262 10.54 -4.49 -4.30
N ASN A 263 10.84 -5.79 -4.42
CA ASN A 263 12.13 -6.26 -4.90
C ASN A 263 12.46 -5.72 -6.30
N ILE A 264 11.50 -5.77 -7.22
CA ILE A 264 11.67 -5.22 -8.59
C ILE A 264 11.93 -3.71 -8.55
N ALA A 265 11.17 -2.97 -7.77
CA ALA A 265 11.37 -1.53 -7.61
C ALA A 265 12.76 -1.20 -7.04
N CYS A 266 13.19 -1.92 -6.00
CA CYS A 266 14.52 -1.75 -5.42
C CYS A 266 15.64 -2.16 -6.38
N ALA A 267 15.44 -3.17 -7.21
CA ALA A 267 16.41 -3.58 -8.23
C ALA A 267 16.57 -2.51 -9.33
N GLY A 268 15.46 -1.89 -9.79
CA GLY A 268 15.50 -0.75 -10.69
C GLY A 268 16.18 0.47 -10.08
N LEU A 269 15.94 0.75 -8.80
CA LEU A 269 16.64 1.82 -8.07
C LEU A 269 18.15 1.54 -7.95
N ALA A 270 18.54 0.29 -7.75
CA ALA A 270 19.97 -0.08 -7.74
C ALA A 270 20.63 0.16 -9.09
N SER A 271 19.97 -0.17 -10.21
CA SER A 271 20.43 0.17 -11.55
C SER A 271 20.56 1.69 -11.74
N GLY A 272 19.55 2.46 -11.29
CA GLY A 272 19.58 3.91 -11.30
C GLY A 272 20.72 4.51 -10.44
N PHE A 273 21.03 3.88 -9.31
CA PHE A 273 22.14 4.28 -8.46
C PHE A 273 23.50 4.13 -9.17
N PHE A 274 23.72 3.03 -9.91
CA PHE A 274 24.94 2.89 -10.72
C PHE A 274 25.03 3.95 -11.82
N ALA A 275 23.92 4.25 -12.50
CA ALA A 275 23.86 5.32 -13.48
C ALA A 275 24.15 6.70 -12.85
N LEU A 276 23.66 6.94 -11.62
CA LEU A 276 23.95 8.15 -10.85
C LEU A 276 25.46 8.29 -10.55
N LEU A 277 26.13 7.20 -10.15
CA LEU A 277 27.57 7.23 -9.89
C LEU A 277 28.36 7.61 -11.15
N VAL A 278 27.99 7.06 -12.32
CA VAL A 278 28.58 7.41 -13.61
C VAL A 278 28.35 8.88 -13.95
N PHE A 279 27.12 9.38 -13.71
CA PHE A 279 26.79 10.78 -13.92
C PHE A 279 27.58 11.72 -13.02
N LEU A 280 27.72 11.39 -11.73
CA LEU A 280 28.51 12.18 -10.78
C LEU A 280 30.00 12.21 -11.18
N ALA A 281 30.55 11.09 -11.66
CA ALA A 281 31.89 11.07 -12.21
C ALA A 281 32.00 11.99 -13.45
N GLY A 282 31.00 11.99 -14.32
CA GLY A 282 30.92 12.92 -15.46
C GLY A 282 30.85 14.38 -15.01
N LEU A 283 30.08 14.73 -13.97
CA LEU A 283 30.05 16.10 -13.43
C LEU A 283 31.43 16.53 -12.90
N LEU A 284 32.14 15.65 -12.20
CA LEU A 284 33.49 15.93 -11.69
C LEU A 284 34.47 16.16 -12.82
N LEU A 285 34.39 15.37 -13.89
CA LEU A 285 35.31 15.47 -15.05
C LEU A 285 35.05 16.73 -15.92
N PHE A 286 33.78 17.05 -16.16
CA PHE A 286 33.41 18.10 -17.12
C PHE A 286 33.03 19.44 -16.48
N ARG A 287 32.51 19.44 -15.26
CA ARG A 287 32.12 20.66 -14.51
C ARG A 287 33.02 20.95 -13.30
N HIS A 288 34.00 20.09 -13.02
CA HIS A 288 34.97 20.21 -11.94
C HIS A 288 34.32 20.28 -10.51
N GLY A 289 33.10 19.84 -10.36
CA GLY A 289 32.44 19.83 -9.04
C GLY A 289 31.03 19.26 -9.05
N ILE A 290 30.58 18.86 -7.85
CA ILE A 290 29.20 18.46 -7.60
C ILE A 290 28.52 19.62 -6.86
N PRO A 291 27.39 20.14 -7.35
CA PRO A 291 26.71 21.25 -6.69
C PRO A 291 26.21 20.85 -5.29
N VAL A 292 26.25 21.77 -4.34
CA VAL A 292 25.78 21.57 -2.96
C VAL A 292 24.28 21.19 -2.94
N THR A 293 23.53 21.65 -3.93
CA THR A 293 22.12 21.28 -4.13
C THR A 293 21.87 19.78 -4.32
N ALA A 294 22.91 18.98 -4.63
CA ALA A 294 22.83 17.51 -4.63
C ALA A 294 22.34 16.94 -3.30
N LEU A 295 22.48 17.67 -2.19
CA LEU A 295 21.91 17.30 -0.89
C LEU A 295 20.39 17.23 -0.87
N TYR A 296 19.68 17.85 -1.82
CA TYR A 296 18.25 17.72 -1.99
C TYR A 296 17.82 16.40 -2.66
N LEU A 297 18.75 15.62 -3.19
CA LEU A 297 18.44 14.36 -3.88
C LEU A 297 17.58 13.40 -3.06
N PRO A 298 17.87 13.12 -1.76
CA PRO A 298 17.04 12.24 -0.95
C PRO A 298 15.56 12.68 -0.89
N LEU A 299 15.32 14.00 -0.90
CA LEU A 299 13.97 14.55 -0.85
C LEU A 299 13.16 14.27 -2.13
N VAL A 300 13.83 14.17 -3.28
CA VAL A 300 13.21 13.79 -4.56
C VAL A 300 13.10 12.28 -4.69
N LEU A 301 14.08 11.52 -4.17
CA LEU A 301 14.08 10.07 -4.21
C LEU A 301 12.91 9.45 -3.43
N VAL A 302 12.55 10.00 -2.28
CA VAL A 302 11.45 9.44 -1.45
C VAL A 302 10.13 9.39 -2.23
N PRO A 303 9.61 10.49 -2.82
CA PRO A 303 8.41 10.44 -3.64
C PRO A 303 8.53 9.52 -4.86
N GLN A 304 9.70 9.52 -5.53
CA GLN A 304 9.98 8.65 -6.67
C GLN A 304 9.86 7.17 -6.27
N VAL A 305 10.46 6.76 -5.15
CA VAL A 305 10.41 5.40 -4.63
C VAL A 305 8.98 5.00 -4.28
N LEU A 306 8.24 5.86 -3.58
CA LEU A 306 6.85 5.62 -3.24
C LEU A 306 5.99 5.41 -4.50
N LEU A 307 6.13 6.28 -5.49
CA LEU A 307 5.42 6.17 -6.76
C LEU A 307 5.76 4.85 -7.47
N THR A 308 7.04 4.53 -7.57
CA THR A 308 7.51 3.33 -8.27
C THR A 308 6.99 2.06 -7.60
N ILE A 309 7.12 1.93 -6.26
CA ILE A 309 6.64 0.76 -5.52
C ILE A 309 5.12 0.64 -5.65
N GLY A 310 4.38 1.75 -5.52
CA GLY A 310 2.92 1.77 -5.64
C GLY A 310 2.45 1.26 -6.99
N LEU A 311 3.04 1.76 -8.07
CA LEU A 311 2.75 1.30 -9.43
C LEU A 311 3.18 -0.15 -9.66
N CYS A 312 4.33 -0.59 -9.10
CA CYS A 312 4.74 -2.00 -9.17
C CYS A 312 3.73 -2.94 -8.49
N TRP A 313 3.19 -2.59 -7.32
CA TRP A 313 2.12 -3.37 -6.70
C TRP A 313 0.88 -3.45 -7.58
N PHE A 314 0.45 -2.31 -8.12
CA PHE A 314 -0.71 -2.27 -9.01
C PHE A 314 -0.51 -3.14 -10.25
N LEU A 315 0.62 -2.97 -10.97
CA LEU A 315 0.93 -3.68 -12.20
C LEU A 315 1.18 -5.18 -11.97
N ALA A 316 1.82 -5.55 -10.85
CA ALA A 316 2.04 -6.95 -10.50
C ALA A 316 0.72 -7.69 -10.26
N ALA A 317 -0.23 -7.04 -9.56
CA ALA A 317 -1.57 -7.61 -9.39
C ALA A 317 -2.34 -7.67 -10.71
N LEU A 318 -2.26 -6.63 -11.54
CA LEU A 318 -2.93 -6.58 -12.84
C LEU A 318 -2.39 -7.68 -13.78
N GLY A 319 -1.06 -7.90 -13.80
CA GLY A 319 -0.41 -8.91 -14.64
C GLY A 319 -0.80 -10.35 -14.33
N VAL A 320 -1.27 -10.65 -13.10
CA VAL A 320 -1.83 -11.97 -12.76
C VAL A 320 -3.13 -12.21 -13.50
N PHE A 321 -3.99 -11.21 -13.61
CA PHE A 321 -5.31 -11.33 -14.25
C PHE A 321 -5.26 -11.08 -15.76
N LEU A 322 -4.37 -10.20 -16.22
CA LEU A 322 -4.23 -9.79 -17.62
C LEU A 322 -2.79 -10.01 -18.07
N ARG A 323 -2.53 -11.15 -18.74
CA ARG A 323 -1.18 -11.56 -19.17
C ARG A 323 -0.53 -10.58 -20.15
N ASP A 324 -1.34 -9.88 -20.96
CA ASP A 324 -0.86 -8.92 -21.96
C ASP A 324 -0.40 -7.57 -21.36
N THR A 325 -0.56 -7.38 -20.05
CA THR A 325 -0.16 -6.15 -19.35
C THR A 325 1.32 -5.82 -19.57
N GLY A 326 2.20 -6.82 -19.68
CA GLY A 326 3.63 -6.62 -19.94
C GLY A 326 3.90 -6.01 -21.31
N GLN A 327 3.22 -6.47 -22.35
CA GLN A 327 3.34 -5.94 -23.72
C GLN A 327 2.83 -4.50 -23.79
N PHE A 328 1.63 -4.27 -23.22
CA PHE A 328 1.05 -2.94 -23.15
C PHE A 328 1.95 -1.97 -22.38
N MET A 329 2.55 -2.43 -21.28
CA MET A 329 3.43 -1.60 -20.45
C MET A 329 4.70 -1.19 -21.20
N SER A 330 5.29 -2.08 -22.01
CA SER A 330 6.45 -1.78 -22.83
C SER A 330 6.16 -0.68 -23.85
N PHE A 331 5.01 -0.74 -24.52
CA PHE A 331 4.54 0.30 -25.42
C PHE A 331 4.30 1.63 -24.68
N LEU A 332 3.59 1.56 -23.54
CA LEU A 332 3.26 2.76 -22.75
C LEU A 332 4.53 3.46 -22.23
N LEU A 333 5.55 2.72 -21.79
CA LEU A 333 6.81 3.28 -21.34
C LEU A 333 7.53 3.98 -22.49
N THR A 334 7.53 3.40 -23.70
CA THR A 334 8.13 4.04 -24.88
C THR A 334 7.43 5.37 -25.20
N LEU A 335 6.09 5.35 -25.22
CA LEU A 335 5.29 6.57 -25.42
C LEU A 335 5.59 7.62 -24.34
N TRP A 336 5.62 7.20 -23.08
CA TRP A 336 5.83 8.10 -21.93
C TRP A 336 7.23 8.72 -21.94
N PHE A 337 8.24 7.96 -22.36
CA PHE A 337 9.60 8.47 -22.56
C PHE A 337 9.64 9.64 -23.55
N PHE A 338 9.06 9.48 -24.73
CA PHE A 338 9.01 10.55 -25.75
C PHE A 338 8.02 11.66 -25.39
N ALA A 339 6.97 11.37 -24.63
CA ALA A 339 6.06 12.38 -24.10
C ALA A 339 6.68 13.21 -22.95
N THR A 340 7.85 12.82 -22.43
CA THR A 340 8.59 13.57 -21.41
C THR A 340 9.82 14.22 -22.04
N PRO A 341 10.13 15.52 -21.79
CA PRO A 341 11.27 16.22 -22.39
C PRO A 341 12.60 15.75 -21.81
N ILE A 342 12.95 14.47 -22.03
CA ILE A 342 14.23 13.88 -21.67
C ILE A 342 15.24 14.14 -22.77
N CYS A 343 14.87 13.86 -24.04
CA CYS A 343 15.74 13.93 -25.21
C CYS A 343 15.74 15.30 -25.92
N TYR A 344 14.83 16.19 -25.56
CA TYR A 344 14.65 17.49 -26.17
C TYR A 344 14.46 18.58 -25.09
N PRO A 345 14.75 19.85 -25.39
CA PRO A 345 14.66 20.93 -24.44
C PRO A 345 13.21 21.29 -24.14
N GLU A 346 12.95 21.75 -22.92
CA GLU A 346 11.61 22.23 -22.51
C GLU A 346 11.13 23.42 -23.35
N SER A 347 12.06 24.23 -23.88
CA SER A 347 11.75 25.33 -24.77
C SER A 347 11.13 24.92 -26.13
N ALA A 348 11.26 23.64 -26.50
CA ALA A 348 10.60 23.09 -27.69
C ALA A 348 9.08 22.79 -27.46
N LEU A 349 8.63 22.83 -26.19
CA LEU A 349 7.23 22.59 -25.87
C LEU A 349 6.39 23.86 -26.09
N PRO A 350 5.19 23.74 -26.67
CA PRO A 350 4.24 24.86 -26.73
C PRO A 350 3.88 25.32 -25.29
N ALA A 351 3.83 26.63 -25.06
CA ALA A 351 3.50 27.21 -23.76
C ALA A 351 2.15 26.71 -23.19
N SER A 352 1.19 26.43 -24.09
CA SER A 352 -0.12 25.88 -23.72
C SER A 352 -0.09 24.46 -23.17
N SER A 353 0.96 23.69 -23.46
CA SER A 353 1.09 22.30 -23.03
C SER A 353 1.83 22.15 -21.68
N LEU A 354 2.55 23.16 -21.22
CA LEU A 354 3.32 23.13 -19.97
C LEU A 354 2.49 22.71 -18.76
N ALA A 355 1.27 23.23 -18.64
CA ALA A 355 0.35 22.88 -17.54
C ALA A 355 -0.02 21.38 -17.49
N VAL A 356 0.04 20.69 -18.62
CA VAL A 356 -0.20 19.24 -18.70
C VAL A 356 1.08 18.48 -18.30
N PHE A 357 2.23 18.94 -18.77
CA PHE A 357 3.51 18.33 -18.41
C PHE A 357 3.84 18.44 -16.93
N GLU A 358 3.51 19.55 -16.28
CA GLU A 358 3.69 19.74 -14.84
C GLU A 358 2.93 18.72 -13.99
N LYS A 359 1.87 18.11 -14.54
CA LYS A 359 1.15 17.00 -13.90
C LYS A 359 1.75 15.62 -14.17
N ASN A 360 2.67 15.53 -15.13
CA ASN A 360 3.37 14.28 -15.44
C ASN A 360 4.43 13.99 -14.36
N PRO A 361 4.32 12.92 -13.57
CA PRO A 361 5.24 12.63 -12.49
C PRO A 361 6.69 12.41 -12.99
N VAL A 362 6.87 11.85 -14.18
CA VAL A 362 8.19 11.63 -14.77
C VAL A 362 8.84 12.97 -15.14
N TYR A 363 8.07 13.89 -15.71
CA TYR A 363 8.55 15.25 -15.99
C TYR A 363 8.99 15.96 -14.72
N VAL A 364 8.18 15.88 -13.67
CA VAL A 364 8.52 16.48 -12.36
C VAL A 364 9.81 15.90 -11.81
N MET A 365 10.00 14.58 -11.86
CA MET A 365 11.25 13.94 -11.45
C MET A 365 12.44 14.49 -12.25
N VAL A 366 12.35 14.49 -13.58
CA VAL A 366 13.41 15.00 -14.48
C VAL A 366 13.74 16.46 -14.18
N ARG A 367 12.72 17.30 -13.98
CA ARG A 367 12.91 18.73 -13.68
C ARG A 367 13.59 18.95 -12.32
N CYS A 368 13.22 18.17 -11.29
CA CYS A 368 13.87 18.21 -9.99
C CYS A 368 15.36 17.80 -10.07
N TYR A 369 15.68 16.73 -10.81
CA TYR A 369 17.07 16.29 -10.99
C TYR A 369 17.90 17.35 -11.71
N ARG A 370 17.35 17.97 -12.77
CA ARG A 370 18.04 19.06 -13.51
C ARG A 370 18.27 20.28 -12.62
N ALA A 371 17.26 20.71 -11.85
CA ALA A 371 17.40 21.81 -10.91
C ALA A 371 18.55 21.56 -9.92
N ILE A 372 18.60 20.35 -9.34
CA ILE A 372 19.60 19.97 -8.35
C ILE A 372 21.01 19.89 -8.95
N PHE A 373 21.18 19.21 -10.08
CA PHE A 373 22.50 18.84 -10.59
C PHE A 373 23.06 19.80 -11.66
N LEU A 374 22.19 20.45 -12.44
CA LEU A 374 22.60 21.28 -13.56
C LEU A 374 22.42 22.77 -13.32
N ASP A 375 21.25 23.15 -12.78
CA ASP A 375 20.91 24.55 -12.51
C ASP A 375 21.50 25.04 -11.17
N GLY A 376 21.90 24.12 -10.26
CA GLY A 376 22.43 24.46 -8.94
C GLY A 376 21.38 25.14 -8.03
N THR A 377 20.10 24.86 -8.26
CA THR A 377 18.98 25.46 -7.54
C THR A 377 18.21 24.42 -6.72
N ALA A 378 17.40 24.89 -5.77
CA ALA A 378 16.48 24.04 -5.05
C ALA A 378 15.43 23.46 -6.02
N PRO A 379 14.92 22.22 -5.76
CA PRO A 379 13.86 21.66 -6.59
C PRO A 379 12.59 22.53 -6.52
N PRO A 380 11.78 22.58 -7.58
CA PRO A 380 10.53 23.35 -7.59
C PRO A 380 9.54 22.74 -6.59
N TRP A 381 9.40 23.39 -5.42
CA TRP A 381 8.66 22.87 -4.27
C TRP A 381 7.20 22.49 -4.57
N GLY A 382 6.50 23.30 -5.39
CA GLY A 382 5.13 23.00 -5.80
C GLY A 382 5.01 21.68 -6.58
N MET A 383 5.90 21.47 -7.55
CA MET A 383 5.95 20.23 -8.33
C MET A 383 6.37 19.04 -7.46
N LEU A 384 7.36 19.24 -6.58
CA LEU A 384 7.81 18.19 -5.67
C LEU A 384 6.69 17.80 -4.68
N GLY A 385 5.93 18.77 -4.17
CA GLY A 385 4.76 18.52 -3.34
C GLY A 385 3.69 17.70 -4.07
N TRP A 386 3.43 18.02 -5.33
CA TRP A 386 2.53 17.24 -6.19
C TRP A 386 3.03 15.80 -6.40
N LEU A 387 4.31 15.63 -6.70
CA LEU A 387 4.93 14.31 -6.84
C LEU A 387 4.85 13.51 -5.53
N ALA A 388 5.08 14.16 -4.39
CA ALA A 388 5.01 13.52 -3.07
C ALA A 388 3.59 13.06 -2.74
N ALA A 389 2.58 13.91 -2.99
CA ALA A 389 1.19 13.56 -2.79
C ALA A 389 0.74 12.43 -3.72
N GLY A 390 1.06 12.52 -5.02
CA GLY A 390 0.77 11.50 -6.01
C GLY A 390 1.51 10.19 -5.75
N GLY A 391 2.78 10.26 -5.37
CA GLY A 391 3.59 9.10 -5.00
C GLY A 391 3.04 8.38 -3.78
N LEU A 392 2.68 9.12 -2.74
CA LEU A 392 2.05 8.54 -1.54
C LEU A 392 0.68 7.92 -1.86
N ALA A 393 -0.14 8.60 -2.66
CA ALA A 393 -1.43 8.07 -3.09
C ALA A 393 -1.25 6.78 -3.91
N ALA A 394 -0.34 6.74 -4.88
CA ALA A 394 -0.04 5.55 -5.67
C ALA A 394 0.47 4.40 -4.78
N TYR A 395 1.32 4.70 -3.80
CA TYR A 395 1.85 3.73 -2.84
C TYR A 395 0.73 3.07 -2.01
N LEU A 396 -0.15 3.88 -1.44
CA LEU A 396 -1.25 3.39 -0.58
C LEU A 396 -2.31 2.64 -1.41
N LEU A 397 -2.72 3.19 -2.55
CA LEU A 397 -3.73 2.59 -3.42
C LEU A 397 -3.21 1.33 -4.10
N GLY A 398 -1.95 1.33 -4.57
CA GLY A 398 -1.30 0.17 -5.15
C GLY A 398 -1.21 -0.99 -4.15
N PHE A 399 -0.78 -0.71 -2.92
CA PHE A 399 -0.78 -1.70 -1.85
C PHE A 399 -2.18 -2.23 -1.52
N ALA A 400 -3.18 -1.33 -1.40
CA ALA A 400 -4.56 -1.72 -1.11
C ALA A 400 -5.14 -2.66 -2.18
N TRP A 401 -4.91 -2.32 -3.45
CA TRP A 401 -5.30 -3.13 -4.59
C TRP A 401 -4.62 -4.49 -4.56
N PHE A 402 -3.32 -4.53 -4.42
CA PHE A 402 -2.53 -5.76 -4.34
C PHE A 402 -2.98 -6.64 -3.18
N TYR A 403 -3.11 -6.07 -1.99
CA TYR A 403 -3.51 -6.77 -0.78
C TYR A 403 -4.92 -7.38 -0.90
N LYS A 404 -5.85 -6.68 -1.55
CA LYS A 404 -7.19 -7.19 -1.83
C LYS A 404 -7.17 -8.33 -2.84
N SER A 405 -6.36 -8.19 -3.90
CA SER A 405 -6.29 -9.13 -5.03
C SER A 405 -5.51 -10.41 -4.71
N ARG A 406 -4.55 -10.36 -3.75
CA ARG A 406 -3.64 -11.48 -3.44
C ARG A 406 -4.35 -12.79 -3.09
N LYS A 407 -5.58 -12.72 -2.56
CA LYS A 407 -6.36 -13.92 -2.18
C LYS A 407 -6.72 -14.79 -3.39
N SER A 408 -6.87 -14.18 -4.55
CA SER A 408 -7.22 -14.85 -5.81
C SER A 408 -5.99 -15.25 -6.64
N PHE A 409 -4.76 -14.91 -6.22
CA PHE A 409 -3.57 -15.23 -7.02
C PHE A 409 -3.31 -16.72 -7.13
N ALA A 410 -3.51 -17.46 -6.04
CA ALA A 410 -3.29 -18.91 -6.03
C ALA A 410 -4.27 -19.66 -6.95
N ASP A 411 -5.46 -19.11 -7.16
CA ASP A 411 -6.51 -19.72 -7.99
C ASP A 411 -6.29 -19.43 -9.50
N VAL A 412 -5.59 -18.33 -9.82
CA VAL A 412 -5.37 -17.89 -11.21
C VAL A 412 -4.02 -18.33 -11.76
N LEU A 413 -3.01 -18.45 -10.90
CA LEU A 413 -1.64 -18.85 -11.27
C LEU A 413 -1.47 -20.38 -11.29
#